data_8afdf357edbd26af31cbf099d1581430
#
_entry.id   8afdf357edbd26af31cbf099d1581430
#
_cell.length_a   1.000
_cell.length_b   1.000
_cell.length_c   1.000
_cell.angle_alpha   90.00
_cell.angle_beta   90.00
_cell.angle_gamma   90.00
#
_symmetry.space_group_name_H-M   'P 1'
#
loop_
_entity.id
_entity.type
_entity.pdbx_description
1 polymer ?
#
loop_
_entity_poly.entity_id
_entity_poly.type
_entity_poly.pdbx_seq_one_letter_code
_entity_poly.pdbx_strand_id
1 'polypeptide(L)'
;GTADAYALRTRFHDEKIHNRYMPTGNEAKEIYEVMATARCEAVGARAMPGTAGNIEAKLEAEALALGYDKASSFKDVPMPTALSYYLRQIATGREMPKSVKNALDQWETTIEERSGATFENIGDKIVDQIEFSRFARQLIDDLGYGDQLGDDPDQPDPEDDQNDAEND
;
A
#
# COMPACT_ATOMS: atom_id res chain seq x y z
N GLY A 1 7.18 -3.97 -16.73
CA GLY A 1 8.37 -4.63 -16.27
C GLY A 1 9.10 -3.92 -15.14
N THR A 2 10.27 -4.42 -14.80
CA THR A 2 11.09 -3.88 -13.70
C THR A 2 11.54 -2.43 -13.97
N ALA A 3 11.87 -2.10 -15.21
CA ALA A 3 12.25 -0.74 -15.62
C ALA A 3 11.10 0.26 -15.45
N ASP A 4 9.87 -0.15 -15.78
CA ASP A 4 8.67 0.68 -15.60
C ASP A 4 8.40 0.92 -14.10
N ALA A 5 8.54 -0.10 -13.26
CA ALA A 5 8.35 0.02 -11.83
C ALA A 5 9.35 0.99 -11.19
N TYR A 6 10.62 0.93 -11.59
CA TYR A 6 11.66 1.85 -11.13
C TYR A 6 11.38 3.29 -11.56
N ALA A 7 11.02 3.50 -12.82
CA ALA A 7 10.70 4.83 -13.35
C ALA A 7 9.49 5.45 -12.65
N LEU A 8 8.46 4.65 -12.35
CA LEU A 8 7.27 5.11 -11.64
C LEU A 8 7.57 5.50 -10.20
N ARG A 9 8.39 4.72 -9.50
CA ARG A 9 8.81 5.09 -8.14
C ARG A 9 9.61 6.39 -8.14
N THR A 10 10.53 6.58 -9.07
CA THR A 10 11.31 7.81 -9.19
C THR A 10 10.41 9.03 -9.45
N ARG A 11 9.39 8.88 -10.28
CA ARG A 11 8.49 9.98 -10.67
C ARG A 11 7.46 10.36 -9.60
N PHE A 12 6.89 9.36 -8.91
CA PHE A 12 5.71 9.56 -8.07
C PHE A 12 5.98 9.43 -6.56
N HIS A 13 7.21 9.17 -6.16
CA HIS A 13 7.56 8.90 -4.77
C HIS A 13 8.56 9.92 -4.22
N ASP A 14 8.20 10.57 -3.13
CA ASP A 14 9.05 11.46 -2.34
C ASP A 14 9.56 10.73 -1.10
N GLU A 15 10.88 10.53 -1.00
CA GLU A 15 11.50 9.80 0.11
C GLU A 15 11.37 10.53 1.46
N LYS A 16 11.31 11.85 1.47
CA LYS A 16 11.13 12.63 2.72
C LYS A 16 9.76 12.39 3.31
N ILE A 17 8.71 12.39 2.48
CA ILE A 17 7.35 12.07 2.90
C ILE A 17 7.28 10.62 3.35
N HIS A 18 7.86 9.71 2.59
CA HIS A 18 7.90 8.29 2.91
C HIS A 18 8.49 8.03 4.30
N ASN A 19 9.66 8.60 4.57
CA ASN A 19 10.36 8.42 5.84
C ASN A 19 9.62 9.07 7.01
N ARG A 20 8.95 10.20 6.78
CA ARG A 20 8.17 10.89 7.80
C ARG A 20 7.04 10.03 8.38
N TYR A 21 6.35 9.29 7.52
CA TYR A 21 5.20 8.47 7.90
C TYR A 21 5.54 7.01 8.15
N MET A 22 6.79 6.61 8.00
CA MET A 22 7.21 5.21 8.15
C MET A 22 6.98 4.71 9.57
N PRO A 23 6.34 3.53 9.73
CA PRO A 23 6.22 2.88 11.03
C PRO A 23 7.57 2.43 11.59
N THR A 24 7.59 2.12 12.89
CA THR A 24 8.80 1.68 13.60
C THR A 24 8.93 0.15 13.69
N GLY A 25 7.82 -0.58 13.76
CA GLY A 25 7.82 -2.04 13.86
C GLY A 25 8.00 -2.75 12.53
N ASN A 26 8.54 -3.96 12.55
CA ASN A 26 8.94 -4.69 11.35
C ASN A 26 7.77 -5.08 10.45
N GLU A 27 6.68 -5.61 11.00
CA GLU A 27 5.51 -6.01 10.23
C GLU A 27 4.79 -4.80 9.63
N ALA A 28 4.67 -3.73 10.42
CA ALA A 28 4.08 -2.47 9.94
C ALA A 28 4.92 -1.85 8.82
N LYS A 29 6.26 -1.87 8.93
CA LYS A 29 7.15 -1.41 7.86
C LYS A 29 6.96 -2.19 6.57
N GLU A 30 6.85 -3.52 6.66
CA GLU A 30 6.66 -4.37 5.49
C GLU A 30 5.36 -4.01 4.75
N ILE A 31 4.26 -3.86 5.48
CA ILE A 31 2.98 -3.42 4.91
C ILE A 31 3.12 -2.05 4.26
N TYR A 32 3.73 -1.10 4.96
CA TYR A 32 3.93 0.26 4.49
C TYR A 32 4.75 0.31 3.19
N GLU A 33 5.83 -0.45 3.10
CA GLU A 33 6.70 -0.51 1.92
C GLU A 33 5.99 -1.12 0.70
N VAL A 34 5.26 -2.23 0.88
CA VAL A 34 4.53 -2.84 -0.24
C VAL A 34 3.39 -1.94 -0.71
N MET A 35 2.75 -1.21 0.20
CA MET A 35 1.71 -0.24 -0.15
C MET A 35 2.29 0.94 -0.96
N ALA A 36 3.46 1.45 -0.58
CA ALA A 36 4.13 2.53 -1.29
C ALA A 36 4.48 2.13 -2.73
N THR A 37 5.00 0.93 -2.92
CA THR A 37 5.30 0.39 -4.26
C THR A 37 4.03 0.21 -5.08
N ALA A 38 3.00 -0.39 -4.50
CA ALA A 38 1.70 -0.59 -5.17
C ALA A 38 1.06 0.75 -5.57
N ARG A 39 1.17 1.78 -4.72
CA ARG A 39 0.71 3.13 -5.04
C ARG A 39 1.37 3.67 -6.31
N CYS A 40 2.69 3.66 -6.40
CA CYS A 40 3.42 4.18 -7.55
C CYS A 40 3.02 3.48 -8.85
N GLU A 41 2.89 2.16 -8.80
CA GLU A 41 2.50 1.37 -9.96
C GLU A 41 1.03 1.60 -10.35
N ALA A 42 0.12 1.75 -9.39
CA ALA A 42 -1.28 2.04 -9.65
C ALA A 42 -1.47 3.45 -10.26
N VAL A 43 -0.79 4.46 -9.73
CA VAL A 43 -0.81 5.82 -10.28
C VAL A 43 -0.28 5.82 -11.71
N GLY A 44 0.83 5.13 -11.95
CA GLY A 44 1.42 4.97 -13.27
C GLY A 44 0.50 4.24 -14.25
N ALA A 45 -0.14 3.17 -13.82
CA ALA A 45 -1.10 2.41 -14.63
C ALA A 45 -2.32 3.24 -15.06
N ARG A 46 -2.79 4.12 -14.18
CA ARG A 46 -3.90 5.06 -14.48
C ARG A 46 -3.48 6.14 -15.48
N ALA A 47 -2.26 6.63 -15.36
CA ALA A 47 -1.74 7.70 -16.22
C ALA A 47 -1.26 7.19 -17.58
N MET A 48 -0.75 5.96 -17.64
CA MET A 48 -0.12 5.38 -18.83
C MET A 48 -0.60 3.93 -19.05
N PRO A 49 -1.68 3.71 -19.82
CA PRO A 49 -2.26 2.37 -19.99
C PRO A 49 -1.29 1.30 -20.51
N GLY A 50 -0.32 1.65 -21.32
CA GLY A 50 0.73 0.73 -21.79
C GLY A 50 1.60 0.20 -20.66
N THR A 51 1.87 1.03 -19.66
CA THR A 51 2.58 0.64 -18.44
C THR A 51 1.76 -0.36 -17.61
N ALA A 52 0.45 -0.21 -17.56
CA ALA A 52 -0.45 -1.12 -16.85
C ALA A 52 -0.28 -2.57 -17.30
N GLY A 53 -0.26 -2.83 -18.60
CA GLY A 53 -0.07 -4.16 -19.16
C GLY A 53 1.27 -4.78 -18.80
N ASN A 54 2.34 -4.00 -18.83
CA ASN A 54 3.68 -4.45 -18.46
C ASN A 54 3.78 -4.80 -16.97
N ILE A 55 3.18 -3.99 -16.10
CA ILE A 55 3.16 -4.25 -14.66
C ILE A 55 2.34 -5.50 -14.35
N GLU A 56 1.19 -5.68 -14.96
CA GLU A 56 0.34 -6.86 -14.78
C GLU A 56 1.06 -8.14 -15.23
N ALA A 57 1.77 -8.11 -16.35
CA ALA A 57 2.56 -9.25 -16.84
C ALA A 57 3.68 -9.61 -15.85
N LYS A 58 4.35 -8.63 -15.29
CA LYS A 58 5.38 -8.83 -14.26
C LYS A 58 4.78 -9.45 -13.00
N LEU A 59 3.65 -8.94 -12.51
CA LEU A 59 2.97 -9.46 -11.32
C LEU A 59 2.53 -10.90 -11.52
N GLU A 60 1.99 -11.25 -12.69
CA GLU A 60 1.58 -12.61 -13.01
C GLU A 60 2.76 -13.57 -13.05
N ALA A 61 3.87 -13.17 -13.68
CA ALA A 61 5.09 -13.98 -13.71
C ALA A 61 5.65 -14.25 -12.31
N GLU A 62 5.68 -13.24 -11.46
CA GLU A 62 6.11 -13.38 -10.07
C GLU A 62 5.16 -14.28 -9.26
N ALA A 63 3.86 -14.12 -9.41
CA ALA A 63 2.85 -14.92 -8.74
C ALA A 63 2.94 -16.41 -9.14
N LEU A 64 3.14 -16.70 -10.42
CA LEU A 64 3.38 -18.04 -10.91
C LEU A 64 4.66 -18.67 -10.33
N ALA A 65 5.75 -17.89 -10.29
CA ALA A 65 7.02 -18.36 -9.73
C ALA A 65 6.90 -18.68 -8.23
N LEU A 66 6.04 -18.00 -7.50
CA LEU A 66 5.76 -18.23 -6.09
C LEU A 66 4.69 -19.30 -5.83
N GLY A 67 4.11 -19.88 -6.88
CA GLY A 67 3.10 -20.92 -6.78
C GLY A 67 1.70 -20.45 -6.40
N TYR A 68 1.41 -19.15 -6.56
CA TYR A 68 0.12 -18.58 -6.17
C TYR A 68 -1.06 -19.04 -7.02
N ASP A 69 -0.81 -19.56 -8.21
CA ASP A 69 -1.83 -20.21 -9.03
C ASP A 69 -2.44 -21.45 -8.34
N LYS A 70 -1.70 -22.06 -7.42
CA LYS A 70 -2.10 -23.25 -6.63
C LYS A 70 -2.46 -22.92 -5.19
N ALA A 71 -2.42 -21.66 -4.77
CA ALA A 71 -2.78 -21.27 -3.42
C ALA A 71 -4.23 -21.64 -3.11
N SER A 72 -4.47 -22.29 -1.97
CA SER A 72 -5.79 -22.77 -1.54
C SER A 72 -6.21 -22.24 -0.17
N SER A 73 -5.34 -21.56 0.54
CA SER A 73 -5.62 -20.93 1.84
C SER A 73 -4.81 -19.67 2.05
N PHE A 74 -5.21 -18.87 3.05
CA PHE A 74 -4.48 -17.65 3.44
C PHE A 74 -3.02 -17.94 3.84
N LYS A 75 -2.71 -19.15 4.27
CA LYS A 75 -1.34 -19.55 4.67
C LYS A 75 -0.37 -19.63 3.49
N ASP A 76 -0.90 -19.76 2.28
CA ASP A 76 -0.10 -19.89 1.07
C ASP A 76 0.36 -18.55 0.50
N VAL A 77 -0.17 -17.44 1.01
CA VAL A 77 0.08 -16.08 0.51
C VAL A 77 0.36 -15.13 1.68
N PRO A 78 1.49 -14.42 1.70
CA PRO A 78 1.71 -13.37 2.71
C PRO A 78 0.63 -12.29 2.65
N MET A 79 0.12 -11.86 3.80
CA MET A 79 -0.90 -10.81 3.87
C MET A 79 -0.46 -9.50 3.19
N PRO A 80 0.78 -9.00 3.37
CA PRO A 80 1.22 -7.79 2.68
C PRO A 80 1.14 -7.89 1.16
N THR A 81 1.45 -9.04 0.60
CA THR A 81 1.33 -9.30 -0.84
C THR A 81 -0.13 -9.20 -1.30
N ALA A 82 -1.03 -9.87 -0.60
CA ALA A 82 -2.47 -9.80 -0.91
C ALA A 82 -3.03 -8.38 -0.80
N LEU A 83 -2.60 -7.61 0.22
CA LEU A 83 -2.96 -6.21 0.37
C LEU A 83 -2.52 -5.36 -0.82
N SER A 84 -1.31 -5.59 -1.32
CA SER A 84 -0.81 -4.86 -2.49
C SER A 84 -1.64 -5.16 -3.74
N TYR A 85 -2.04 -6.39 -3.93
CA TYR A 85 -2.92 -6.79 -5.03
C TYR A 85 -4.30 -6.17 -4.90
N TYR A 86 -4.86 -6.17 -3.69
CA TYR A 86 -6.15 -5.55 -3.40
C TYR A 86 -6.14 -4.04 -3.72
N LEU A 87 -5.10 -3.33 -3.26
CA LEU A 87 -4.93 -1.91 -3.55
C LEU A 87 -4.90 -1.64 -5.06
N ARG A 88 -4.12 -2.41 -5.81
CA ARG A 88 -4.03 -2.26 -7.26
C ARG A 88 -5.37 -2.46 -7.97
N GLN A 89 -6.11 -3.48 -7.57
CA GLN A 89 -7.43 -3.76 -8.12
C GLN A 89 -8.41 -2.62 -7.87
N ILE A 90 -8.51 -2.15 -6.62
CA ILE A 90 -9.43 -1.08 -6.23
C ILE A 90 -9.02 0.26 -6.87
N ALA A 91 -7.74 0.61 -6.82
CA ALA A 91 -7.26 1.91 -7.28
C ALA A 91 -7.28 2.06 -8.80
N THR A 92 -7.06 0.99 -9.55
CA THR A 92 -7.05 1.01 -11.01
C THR A 92 -8.39 0.64 -11.63
N GLY A 93 -9.26 -0.04 -10.90
CA GLY A 93 -10.50 -0.62 -11.42
C GLY A 93 -10.25 -1.77 -12.42
N ARG A 94 -9.03 -2.26 -12.51
CA ARG A 94 -8.65 -3.33 -13.44
C ARG A 94 -8.71 -4.68 -12.74
N GLU A 95 -9.21 -5.69 -13.45
CA GLU A 95 -9.17 -7.06 -12.95
C GLU A 95 -7.71 -7.57 -12.94
N MET A 96 -7.29 -8.18 -11.83
CA MET A 96 -5.95 -8.73 -11.69
C MET A 96 -5.77 -10.01 -12.54
N PRO A 97 -4.53 -10.29 -13.03
CA PRO A 97 -4.23 -11.53 -13.73
C PRO A 97 -4.56 -12.77 -12.89
N LYS A 98 -4.73 -13.91 -13.52
CA LYS A 98 -5.27 -15.14 -12.93
C LYS A 98 -4.59 -15.59 -11.64
N SER A 99 -3.26 -15.67 -11.61
CA SER A 99 -2.54 -16.15 -10.42
C SER A 99 -2.52 -15.11 -9.31
N VAL A 100 -2.42 -13.83 -9.66
CA VAL A 100 -2.55 -12.70 -8.73
C VAL A 100 -3.94 -12.70 -8.09
N LYS A 101 -4.98 -12.86 -8.90
CA LYS A 101 -6.36 -12.93 -8.40
C LYS A 101 -6.58 -14.12 -7.48
N ASN A 102 -6.03 -15.28 -7.80
CA ASN A 102 -6.12 -16.44 -6.92
C ASN A 102 -5.47 -16.18 -5.55
N ALA A 103 -4.31 -15.53 -5.52
CA ALA A 103 -3.67 -15.12 -4.27
C ALA A 103 -4.53 -14.13 -3.49
N LEU A 104 -5.09 -13.14 -4.16
CA LEU A 104 -5.99 -12.15 -3.55
C LEU A 104 -7.24 -12.80 -2.96
N ASP A 105 -7.84 -13.75 -3.66
CA ASP A 105 -9.05 -14.46 -3.21
C ASP A 105 -8.86 -15.14 -1.85
N GLN A 106 -7.64 -15.53 -1.48
CA GLN A 106 -7.36 -16.14 -0.18
C GLN A 106 -7.53 -15.16 1.00
N TRP A 107 -7.41 -13.87 0.74
CA TRP A 107 -7.43 -12.81 1.76
C TRP A 107 -8.56 -11.80 1.63
N GLU A 108 -9.26 -11.76 0.50
CA GLU A 108 -10.17 -10.67 0.15
C GLU A 108 -11.25 -10.43 1.22
N THR A 109 -11.90 -11.49 1.69
CA THR A 109 -12.92 -11.39 2.74
C THR A 109 -12.34 -10.79 4.03
N THR A 110 -11.18 -11.26 4.47
CA THR A 110 -10.51 -10.76 5.67
C THR A 110 -10.12 -9.29 5.53
N ILE A 111 -9.59 -8.90 4.37
CA ILE A 111 -9.21 -7.50 4.08
C ILE A 111 -10.45 -6.61 4.12
N GLU A 112 -11.54 -7.02 3.49
CA GLU A 112 -12.80 -6.25 3.47
C GLU A 112 -13.41 -6.11 4.85
N GLU A 113 -13.44 -7.18 5.64
CA GLU A 113 -13.98 -7.15 7.00
C GLU A 113 -13.19 -6.23 7.93
N ARG A 114 -11.86 -6.26 7.84
CA ARG A 114 -10.99 -5.49 8.74
C ARG A 114 -10.77 -4.05 8.30
N SER A 115 -10.69 -3.81 7.00
CA SER A 115 -10.22 -2.54 6.45
C SER A 115 -11.04 -2.00 5.27
N GLY A 116 -12.17 -2.59 4.95
CA GLY A 116 -13.01 -2.16 3.83
C GLY A 116 -13.36 -0.69 3.87
N ALA A 117 -13.72 -0.16 5.03
CA ALA A 117 -14.04 1.26 5.22
C ALA A 117 -12.83 2.17 4.95
N THR A 118 -11.62 1.74 5.31
CA THR A 118 -10.38 2.48 5.09
C THR A 118 -10.05 2.60 3.60
N PHE A 119 -10.42 1.59 2.80
CA PHE A 119 -10.24 1.60 1.35
C PHE A 119 -11.27 2.45 0.60
N GLU A 120 -12.33 2.91 1.25
CA GLU A 120 -13.30 3.80 0.60
C GLU A 120 -12.61 5.09 0.11
N ASN A 121 -12.93 5.48 -1.12
CA ASN A 121 -12.36 6.67 -1.77
C ASN A 121 -10.83 6.63 -1.99
N ILE A 122 -10.21 5.45 -1.92
CA ILE A 122 -8.76 5.33 -2.13
C ILE A 122 -8.33 5.85 -3.52
N GLY A 123 -9.19 5.72 -4.51
CA GLY A 123 -8.92 6.22 -5.85
C GLY A 123 -8.62 7.72 -5.90
N ASP A 124 -9.24 8.51 -5.02
CA ASP A 124 -9.00 9.95 -4.91
C ASP A 124 -7.76 10.28 -4.06
N LYS A 125 -7.43 9.44 -3.10
CA LYS A 125 -6.31 9.64 -2.17
C LYS A 125 -4.96 9.19 -2.72
N ILE A 126 -4.97 8.28 -3.69
CA ILE A 126 -3.75 7.60 -4.15
C ILE A 126 -2.75 8.52 -4.82
N VAL A 127 -3.20 9.62 -5.43
CA VAL A 127 -2.34 10.58 -6.12
C VAL A 127 -1.58 11.50 -5.17
N ASP A 128 -2.11 11.77 -3.98
CA ASP A 128 -1.47 12.56 -2.94
C ASP A 128 -0.73 11.65 -1.98
N GLN A 129 0.60 11.75 -1.94
CA GLN A 129 1.43 10.84 -1.14
C GLN A 129 1.22 11.03 0.37
N ILE A 130 0.94 12.23 0.84
CA ILE A 130 0.67 12.50 2.26
C ILE A 130 -0.63 11.81 2.67
N GLU A 131 -1.71 12.02 1.90
CA GLU A 131 -3.01 11.36 2.14
C GLU A 131 -2.88 9.85 2.06
N PHE A 132 -2.11 9.34 1.10
CA PHE A 132 -1.86 7.91 0.98
C PHE A 132 -1.06 7.35 2.17
N SER A 133 -0.06 8.08 2.66
CA SER A 133 0.72 7.68 3.83
C SER A 133 -0.15 7.59 5.09
N ARG A 134 -1.07 8.53 5.27
CA ARG A 134 -2.08 8.47 6.34
C ARG A 134 -3.01 7.27 6.19
N PHE A 135 -3.46 7.00 4.97
CA PHE A 135 -4.24 5.81 4.65
C PHE A 135 -3.47 4.52 5.02
N ALA A 136 -2.21 4.41 4.64
CA ALA A 136 -1.39 3.23 4.93
C ALA A 136 -1.23 3.00 6.44
N ARG A 137 -1.04 4.06 7.21
CA ARG A 137 -0.98 3.99 8.68
C ARG A 137 -2.31 3.53 9.30
N GLN A 138 -3.44 4.03 8.80
CA GLN A 138 -4.76 3.58 9.24
C GLN A 138 -4.99 2.11 8.89
N LEU A 139 -4.61 1.67 7.71
CA LEU A 139 -4.68 0.27 7.28
C LEU A 139 -3.88 -0.64 8.23
N ILE A 140 -2.67 -0.25 8.59
CA ILE A 140 -1.81 -0.98 9.52
C ILE A 140 -2.49 -1.13 10.89
N ASP A 141 -3.13 -0.07 11.38
CA ASP A 141 -3.90 -0.11 12.63
C ASP A 141 -5.10 -1.07 12.53
N ASP A 142 -5.87 -0.98 11.45
CA ASP A 142 -7.04 -1.85 11.20
C ASP A 142 -6.65 -3.33 11.19
N LEU A 143 -5.46 -3.66 10.73
CA LEU A 143 -4.96 -5.03 10.64
C LEU A 143 -4.36 -5.56 11.95
N GLY A 144 -4.34 -4.75 13.00
CA GLY A 144 -3.88 -5.15 14.31
C GLY A 144 -2.43 -4.81 14.65
N TYR A 145 -1.77 -3.98 13.84
CA TYR A 145 -0.38 -3.58 14.05
C TYR A 145 -0.24 -2.11 14.49
N GLY A 146 -1.28 -1.55 15.08
CA GLY A 146 -1.27 -0.15 15.55
C GLY A 146 -0.18 0.16 16.57
N ASP A 147 0.21 -0.81 17.39
CA ASP A 147 1.32 -0.71 18.34
C ASP A 147 2.70 -0.57 17.68
N GLN A 148 2.80 -0.88 16.41
CA GLN A 148 4.03 -0.77 15.62
C GLN A 148 4.16 0.53 14.82
N LEU A 149 3.18 1.41 14.87
CA LEU A 149 3.18 2.66 14.10
C LEU A 149 4.22 3.67 14.57
N GLY A 150 4.55 3.69 15.87
CA GLY A 150 5.37 4.74 16.46
C GLY A 150 4.59 6.06 16.62
N ASP A 151 5.32 7.16 16.78
CA ASP A 151 4.72 8.47 16.96
C ASP A 151 3.93 8.92 15.73
N ASP A 152 2.83 9.65 15.97
CA ASP A 152 2.02 10.22 14.89
C ASP A 152 2.71 11.49 14.35
N PRO A 153 3.17 11.50 13.08
CA PRO A 153 3.86 12.64 12.51
C PRO A 153 2.96 13.86 12.31
N ASP A 154 1.64 13.69 12.38
CA ASP A 154 0.65 14.75 12.22
C ASP A 154 0.23 15.38 13.54
N GLN A 155 0.65 14.83 14.69
CA GLN A 155 0.40 15.44 15.99
C GLN A 155 1.49 16.46 16.30
N PRO A 156 1.11 17.65 16.81
CA PRO A 156 2.09 18.64 17.25
C PRO A 156 2.93 18.07 18.40
N ASP A 157 4.23 18.40 18.38
CA ASP A 157 5.13 18.04 19.47
C ASP A 157 4.67 18.78 20.75
N PRO A 158 4.54 18.11 21.90
CA PRO A 158 4.20 18.76 23.18
C PRO A 158 5.13 19.92 23.55
N GLU A 159 6.38 19.93 23.03
CA GLU A 159 7.31 21.04 23.24
C GLU A 159 6.96 22.30 22.45
N ASP A 160 6.29 22.17 21.30
CA ASP A 160 5.84 23.30 20.48
C ASP A 160 4.67 24.05 21.12
N ASP A 161 3.78 23.34 21.81
CA ASP A 161 2.64 23.96 22.53
C ASP A 161 3.11 24.78 23.75
N GLN A 162 4.29 24.49 24.32
CA GLN A 162 4.83 25.25 25.45
C GLN A 162 5.49 26.57 25.01
N ASN A 163 6.02 26.65 23.81
CA ASN A 163 6.64 27.86 23.29
C ASN A 163 5.62 28.93 22.92
N ASP A 164 4.42 28.55 22.46
CA ASP A 164 3.35 29.51 22.12
C ASP A 164 2.69 30.09 23.39
N ALA A 165 2.74 29.38 24.51
CA ALA A 165 2.19 29.85 25.79
C ALA A 165 3.12 30.82 26.52
N GLU A 166 4.44 30.80 26.26
CA GLU A 166 5.40 31.70 26.89
C GLU A 166 5.57 33.05 26.18
N ASN A 167 5.02 33.20 24.97
CA ASN A 167 5.09 34.43 24.17
C ASN A 167 3.82 35.32 24.24
N ASP A 168 2.87 34.92 25.03
CA ASP A 168 1.67 35.73 25.38
C ASP A 168 1.86 36.38 26.75
#